data_c695211c686d4645ce690de297aa7682
#
_entry.id   c695211c686d4645ce690de297aa7682
#
_cell.length_a   1.000
_cell.length_b   1.000
_cell.length_c   1.000
_cell.angle_alpha   90.00
_cell.angle_beta   90.00
_cell.angle_gamma   90.00
#
_symmetry.space_group_name_H-M   'P 1'
#
loop_
_entity.id
_entity.type
_entity.pdbx_description
1 polymer ?
#
loop_
_entity_poly.entity_id
_entity_poly.type
_entity_poly.pdbx_seq_one_letter_code
_entity_poly.pdbx_strand_id
1 'polypeptide(L)'
;KGDKTNVIVVSIPDYAYTPFGQGNSGVSTEIDFYNAYAKNYCEQNDITFVNITDITRQGLINTDLVASDGLHPSSLAYSFFVERILPLAINKLSD
;
A
#
# COMPACT_ATOMS: atom_id res chain seq x y z
N LYS A 1 -11.85 4.46 21.34
CA LYS A 1 -11.72 5.74 22.01
C LYS A 1 -11.27 6.85 21.07
N GLY A 2 -11.31 6.64 19.81
CA GLY A 2 -10.86 7.61 18.84
C GLY A 2 -9.36 7.88 18.90
N ASP A 3 -8.60 6.97 19.47
CA ASP A 3 -7.18 7.10 19.63
C ASP A 3 -6.48 6.86 18.29
N LYS A 4 -5.80 7.88 17.79
CA LYS A 4 -5.09 7.79 16.51
C LYS A 4 -3.97 6.75 16.54
N THR A 5 -3.46 6.39 17.72
CA THR A 5 -2.42 5.37 17.83
C THR A 5 -2.94 3.99 17.44
N ASN A 6 -4.26 3.80 17.41
CA ASN A 6 -4.87 2.53 17.00
C ASN A 6 -5.21 2.49 15.51
N VAL A 7 -4.81 3.50 14.74
CA VAL A 7 -5.09 3.59 13.30
C VAL A 7 -3.81 3.42 12.51
N ILE A 8 -3.87 2.61 11.47
CA ILE A 8 -2.79 2.48 10.49
C ILE A 8 -3.38 2.77 9.12
N VAL A 9 -2.77 3.71 8.41
CA VAL A 9 -3.14 4.05 7.05
C VAL A 9 -2.14 3.39 6.10
N VAL A 10 -2.64 2.70 5.08
CA VAL A 10 -1.81 1.97 4.11
C VAL A 10 -1.87 2.72 2.79
N SER A 11 -0.73 2.83 2.12
CA SER A 11 -0.66 3.49 0.82
C SER A 11 -1.46 2.73 -0.24
N ILE A 12 -1.72 3.39 -1.36
CA ILE A 12 -2.57 2.86 -2.43
C ILE A 12 -1.77 1.89 -3.30
N PRO A 13 -2.30 0.68 -3.59
CA PRO A 13 -1.69 -0.20 -4.59
C PRO A 13 -1.70 0.47 -5.97
N ASP A 14 -0.61 0.31 -6.71
CA ASP A 14 -0.50 0.92 -8.05
C ASP A 14 -0.89 -0.09 -9.12
N TYR A 15 -2.11 0.03 -9.63
CA TYR A 15 -2.61 -0.90 -10.64
C TYR A 15 -2.04 -0.65 -12.04
N ALA A 16 -1.27 0.42 -12.23
CA ALA A 16 -0.56 0.61 -13.50
C ALA A 16 0.41 -0.54 -13.80
N TYR A 17 0.93 -1.17 -12.75
CA TYR A 17 1.89 -2.27 -12.88
C TYR A 17 1.20 -3.64 -12.93
N THR A 18 0.09 -3.70 -13.65
CA THR A 18 -0.71 -4.91 -13.88
C THR A 18 -1.00 -5.03 -15.36
N PRO A 19 -1.41 -6.21 -15.84
CA PRO A 19 -1.86 -6.35 -17.24
C PRO A 19 -2.97 -5.36 -17.60
N PHE A 20 -3.90 -5.10 -16.68
CA PHE A 20 -4.98 -4.14 -16.90
C PHE A 20 -4.42 -2.72 -17.07
N GLY A 21 -3.48 -2.33 -16.21
CA GLY A 21 -2.94 -0.97 -16.20
C GLY A 21 -1.89 -0.68 -17.27
N GLN A 22 -1.24 -1.72 -17.79
CA GLN A 22 -0.29 -1.65 -18.90
C GLN A 22 0.83 -0.63 -18.74
N GLY A 23 1.23 -0.35 -17.50
CA GLY A 23 2.33 0.59 -17.24
C GLY A 23 1.97 2.06 -17.42
N ASN A 24 0.69 2.41 -17.29
CA ASN A 24 0.23 3.78 -17.47
C ASN A 24 0.84 4.72 -16.41
N SER A 25 1.81 5.53 -16.83
CA SER A 25 2.52 6.42 -15.91
C SER A 25 1.63 7.52 -15.30
N GLY A 26 0.55 7.88 -15.98
CA GLY A 26 -0.42 8.84 -15.44
C GLY A 26 -1.09 8.35 -14.19
N VAL A 27 -1.40 7.06 -14.14
CA VAL A 27 -1.99 6.42 -12.95
C VAL A 27 -0.99 6.47 -11.79
N SER A 28 0.27 6.10 -12.05
CA SER A 28 1.31 6.11 -11.02
C SER A 28 1.54 7.51 -10.47
N THR A 29 1.51 8.52 -11.33
CA THR A 29 1.69 9.91 -10.90
C THR A 29 0.56 10.35 -9.97
N GLU A 30 -0.69 10.01 -10.30
CA GLU A 30 -1.82 10.34 -9.43
C GLU A 30 -1.73 9.61 -8.09
N ILE A 31 -1.36 8.33 -8.11
CA ILE A 31 -1.20 7.55 -6.90
C ILE A 31 -0.11 8.14 -6.01
N ASP A 32 1.02 8.54 -6.60
CA ASP A 32 2.09 9.20 -5.83
C ASP A 32 1.58 10.48 -5.17
N PHE A 33 0.78 11.26 -5.88
CA PHE A 33 0.22 12.49 -5.35
C PHE A 33 -0.66 12.21 -4.12
N TYR A 34 -1.59 11.25 -4.24
CA TYR A 34 -2.49 10.92 -3.13
C TYR A 34 -1.74 10.29 -1.97
N ASN A 35 -0.75 9.43 -2.25
CA ASN A 35 0.06 8.82 -1.19
C ASN A 35 0.87 9.87 -0.43
N ALA A 36 1.44 10.85 -1.13
CA ALA A 36 2.19 11.94 -0.50
C ALA A 36 1.27 12.77 0.41
N TYR A 37 0.06 13.06 -0.06
CA TYR A 37 -0.93 13.78 0.73
C TYR A 37 -1.30 13.00 1.99
N ALA A 38 -1.60 11.71 1.85
CA ALA A 38 -1.99 10.87 2.96
C ALA A 38 -0.86 10.72 3.98
N LYS A 39 0.37 10.52 3.50
CA LYS A 39 1.54 10.41 4.37
C LYS A 39 1.75 11.68 5.18
N ASN A 40 1.68 12.83 4.52
CA ASN A 40 1.84 14.12 5.18
C ASN A 40 0.76 14.34 6.23
N TYR A 41 -0.49 14.03 5.89
CA TYR A 41 -1.61 14.14 6.84
C TYR A 41 -1.36 13.25 8.06
N CYS A 42 -0.91 12.02 7.84
CA CYS A 42 -0.62 11.09 8.93
C CYS A 42 0.49 11.61 9.84
N GLU A 43 1.55 12.17 9.25
CA GLU A 43 2.67 12.72 10.02
C GLU A 43 2.21 13.89 10.89
N GLN A 44 1.32 14.74 10.37
CA GLN A 44 0.84 15.90 11.11
C GLN A 44 -0.16 15.53 12.21
N ASN A 45 -0.73 14.35 12.15
CA ASN A 45 -1.78 13.91 13.09
C ASN A 45 -1.37 12.71 13.93
N ASP A 46 -0.09 12.35 13.92
CA ASP A 46 0.46 11.21 14.69
C ASP A 46 -0.23 9.89 14.35
N ILE A 47 -0.56 9.71 13.07
CA ILE A 47 -1.14 8.47 12.55
C ILE A 47 -0.02 7.70 11.83
N THR A 48 0.05 6.40 12.06
CA THR A 48 1.04 5.54 11.40
C THR A 48 0.67 5.35 9.94
N PHE A 49 1.63 5.59 9.04
CA PHE A 49 1.46 5.37 7.61
C PHE A 49 2.41 4.26 7.15
N VAL A 50 1.90 3.29 6.39
CA VAL A 50 2.70 2.18 5.87
C VAL A 50 2.66 2.22 4.35
N ASN A 51 3.84 2.27 3.73
CA ASN A 51 3.94 2.23 2.27
C ASN A 51 3.99 0.78 1.79
N ILE A 52 3.07 0.42 0.89
CA ILE A 52 3.08 -0.88 0.20
C ILE A 52 3.05 -0.70 -1.32
N THR A 53 2.97 0.53 -1.79
CA THR A 53 2.86 0.84 -3.22
C THR A 53 4.06 0.32 -4.00
N ASP A 54 5.26 0.40 -3.43
CA ASP A 54 6.48 -0.09 -4.07
C ASP A 54 6.43 -1.60 -4.34
N ILE A 55 5.79 -2.37 -3.47
CA ILE A 55 5.61 -3.81 -3.68
C ILE A 55 4.77 -4.04 -4.93
N THR A 56 3.67 -3.31 -5.08
CA THR A 56 2.77 -3.47 -6.23
C THR A 56 3.43 -3.05 -7.54
N ARG A 57 4.38 -2.13 -7.49
CA ARG A 57 5.08 -1.64 -8.68
C ARG A 57 6.02 -2.67 -9.31
N GLN A 58 6.15 -3.83 -8.74
CA GLN A 58 6.90 -4.93 -9.33
C GLN A 58 6.01 -5.91 -10.10
N GLY A 59 4.70 -5.64 -10.19
CA GLY A 59 3.73 -6.57 -10.76
C GLY A 59 3.96 -6.94 -12.22
N LEU A 60 4.53 -6.05 -13.04
CA LEU A 60 4.83 -6.36 -14.44
C LEU A 60 6.12 -7.19 -14.59
N ILE A 61 7.01 -7.15 -13.59
CA ILE A 61 8.23 -7.94 -13.57
C ILE A 61 7.97 -9.28 -12.88
N ASN A 62 7.29 -9.24 -11.74
CA ASN A 62 6.91 -10.44 -10.99
C ASN A 62 5.39 -10.58 -11.04
N THR A 63 4.91 -11.35 -12.01
CA THR A 63 3.48 -11.48 -12.26
C THR A 63 2.74 -12.24 -11.17
N ASP A 64 3.47 -12.95 -10.30
CA ASP A 64 2.86 -13.62 -9.15
C ASP A 64 2.30 -12.65 -8.13
N LEU A 65 2.67 -11.36 -8.22
CA LEU A 65 2.12 -10.33 -7.35
C LEU A 65 0.73 -9.85 -7.78
N VAL A 66 0.29 -10.24 -8.98
CA VAL A 66 -1.01 -9.83 -9.53
C VAL A 66 -1.96 -11.03 -9.52
N ALA A 67 -3.20 -10.80 -9.08
CA ALA A 67 -4.22 -11.84 -9.07
C ALA A 67 -4.61 -12.26 -10.49
N SER A 68 -5.37 -13.35 -10.59
CA SER A 68 -5.75 -13.93 -11.90
C SER A 68 -6.62 -12.98 -12.74
N ASP A 69 -7.24 -11.96 -12.12
CA ASP A 69 -8.03 -10.98 -12.86
C ASP A 69 -7.15 -9.95 -13.61
N GLY A 70 -5.85 -9.99 -13.40
CA GLY A 70 -4.92 -9.06 -14.05
C GLY A 70 -4.96 -7.64 -13.51
N LEU A 71 -5.58 -7.43 -12.36
CA LEU A 71 -5.81 -6.09 -11.80
C LEU A 71 -5.48 -6.00 -10.32
N HIS A 72 -6.05 -6.85 -9.49
CA HIS A 72 -5.91 -6.77 -8.04
C HIS A 72 -4.61 -7.42 -7.56
N PRO A 73 -4.10 -7.03 -6.37
CA PRO A 73 -2.97 -7.74 -5.79
C PRO A 73 -3.31 -9.19 -5.49
N SER A 74 -2.34 -10.07 -5.66
CA SER A 74 -2.50 -11.50 -5.36
C SER A 74 -2.36 -11.78 -3.87
N SER A 75 -2.63 -13.04 -3.47
CA SER A 75 -2.38 -13.49 -2.10
C SER A 75 -0.92 -13.28 -1.70
N LEU A 76 0.02 -13.51 -2.65
CA LEU A 76 1.44 -13.29 -2.38
C LEU A 76 1.72 -11.82 -2.09
N ALA A 77 1.13 -10.91 -2.88
CA ALA A 77 1.30 -9.46 -2.63
C ALA A 77 0.76 -9.08 -1.26
N TYR A 78 -0.41 -9.57 -0.89
CA TYR A 78 -1.00 -9.29 0.42
C TYR A 78 -0.13 -9.83 1.55
N SER A 79 0.54 -10.98 1.37
CA SER A 79 1.45 -11.49 2.38
C SER A 79 2.62 -10.54 2.65
N PHE A 80 3.14 -9.90 1.59
CA PHE A 80 4.18 -8.88 1.74
C PHE A 80 3.65 -7.62 2.42
N PHE A 81 2.40 -7.23 2.14
CA PHE A 81 1.78 -6.10 2.84
C PHE A 81 1.70 -6.39 4.34
N VAL A 82 1.25 -7.58 4.70
CA VAL A 82 1.11 -8.00 6.09
C VAL A 82 2.46 -8.01 6.80
N GLU A 83 3.52 -8.42 6.12
CA GLU A 83 4.87 -8.40 6.71
C GLU A 83 5.28 -7.00 7.16
N ARG A 84 4.83 -5.96 6.45
CA ARG A 84 5.13 -4.58 6.82
C ARG A 84 4.18 -4.04 7.89
N ILE A 85 2.91 -4.44 7.83
CA ILE A 85 1.87 -3.91 8.70
C ILE A 85 1.89 -4.58 10.08
N LEU A 86 2.12 -5.89 10.12
CA LEU A 86 1.95 -6.68 11.33
C LEU A 86 2.84 -6.23 12.51
N PRO A 87 4.15 -5.96 12.31
CA PRO A 87 4.97 -5.49 13.42
C PRO A 87 4.46 -4.19 14.04
N LEU A 88 3.94 -3.28 13.19
CA LEU A 88 3.40 -2.01 13.67
C LEU A 88 2.09 -2.20 14.41
N ALA A 89 1.24 -3.11 13.93
CA ALA A 89 -0.02 -3.43 14.59
C ALA A 89 0.23 -4.08 15.95
N ILE A 90 1.19 -5.00 16.04
CA ILE A 90 1.56 -5.65 17.29
C ILE A 90 2.06 -4.61 18.29
N ASN A 91 2.92 -3.69 17.87
CA ASN A 91 3.40 -2.62 18.74
C ASN A 91 2.25 -1.79 19.33
N LYS A 92 1.28 -1.46 18.49
CA LYS A 92 0.13 -0.67 18.96
C LYS A 92 -0.71 -1.41 19.97
N LEU A 93 -0.86 -2.71 19.80
CA LEU A 93 -1.65 -3.54 20.71
C LEU A 93 -0.92 -3.86 22.01
N SER A 94 0.42 -3.73 22.02
CA SER A 94 1.24 -4.03 23.20
C SER A 94 1.24 -2.88 24.21
N ASP A 95 0.85 -1.71 23.78
CA ASP A 95 0.76 -0.53 24.67
C ASP A 95 -0.58 -0.47 25.43
#